data_45b526b4fa61902c3726d221ed2a0a06
#
_entry.id   45b526b4fa61902c3726d221ed2a0a06
#
_cell.length_a   1.000
_cell.length_b   1.000
_cell.length_c   1.000
_cell.angle_alpha   90.00
_cell.angle_beta   90.00
_cell.angle_gamma   90.00
#
_symmetry.space_group_name_H-M   'P 1'
#
loop_
_entity.id
_entity.type
_entity.pdbx_description
1 polymer ?
#
loop_
_entity_poly.entity_id
_entity_poly.type
_entity_poly.pdbx_seq_one_letter_code
_entity_poly.pdbx_strand_id
1 'polypeptide(L)'
;EALRGEGAVLRNLAGERFMQDADERAELAPRDVVARAIHSQIVAEGDPHVWLDISHLPRNKVLRSFPAIAAHCLQQGVDITSEAIPVAPTQHYFCGGVKTGLRGETSVPGLFACGEVACTGLHGANRLASNSLLEGLVFGHRAARAAVAHARRAPIEVTLGSAAGPGCPRIVSTDPHELRMLRTVQDGMHTTMWQHAGIVRSSRGLASAMEELNALSLNLSGAFTGGEHSLEALEVENLLTVAQLVLACAARRKESRGLHFTRDYVHATDSEKRDTVLSSSDVDLQLTRAMPELVSR
;
A
#
# COMPACT_ATOMS: atom_id res chain seq x y z
N GLU A 1 13.65 -9.36 6.25
CA GLU A 1 14.39 -8.41 7.12
C GLU A 1 15.03 -9.14 8.30
N ALA A 2 14.29 -9.97 9.04
CA ALA A 2 14.82 -10.71 10.18
C ALA A 2 16.01 -11.61 9.81
N LEU A 3 15.91 -12.35 8.70
CA LEU A 3 17.01 -13.19 8.21
C LEU A 3 18.27 -12.36 7.86
N ARG A 4 18.10 -11.19 7.22
CA ARG A 4 19.20 -10.27 6.91
C ARG A 4 19.87 -9.73 8.18
N GLY A 5 19.07 -9.40 9.20
CA GLY A 5 19.57 -8.99 10.52
C GLY A 5 20.43 -10.07 11.21
N GLU A 6 20.19 -11.35 10.91
CA GLU A 6 20.97 -12.48 11.44
C GLU A 6 22.16 -12.86 10.53
N GLY A 7 22.31 -12.21 9.38
CA GLY A 7 23.46 -12.40 8.50
C GLY A 7 23.13 -13.04 7.15
N ALA A 8 21.87 -13.23 6.77
CA ALA A 8 21.52 -13.68 5.43
C ALA A 8 21.98 -12.67 4.38
N VAL A 9 22.44 -13.14 3.23
CA VAL A 9 22.96 -12.34 2.12
C VAL A 9 22.02 -12.41 0.91
N LEU A 10 22.00 -11.33 0.13
CA LEU A 10 21.25 -11.26 -1.12
C LEU A 10 22.18 -11.56 -2.29
N ARG A 11 21.73 -12.46 -3.18
CA ARG A 11 22.49 -12.87 -4.37
C ARG A 11 21.65 -12.69 -5.63
N ASN A 12 22.30 -12.30 -6.71
CA ASN A 12 21.75 -12.30 -8.06
C ASN A 12 21.74 -13.72 -8.66
N LEU A 13 21.29 -13.87 -9.92
CA LEU A 13 21.28 -15.18 -10.60
C LEU A 13 22.67 -15.77 -10.79
N ALA A 14 23.72 -14.94 -10.92
CA ALA A 14 25.10 -15.40 -11.00
C ALA A 14 25.68 -15.83 -9.64
N GLY A 15 24.92 -15.70 -8.53
CA GLY A 15 25.36 -16.01 -7.18
C GLY A 15 26.16 -14.90 -6.50
N GLU A 16 26.29 -13.73 -7.12
CA GLU A 16 27.05 -12.60 -6.61
C GLU A 16 26.26 -11.79 -5.57
N ARG A 17 26.96 -11.28 -4.55
CA ARG A 17 26.38 -10.39 -3.53
C ARG A 17 26.35 -8.95 -4.03
N PHE A 18 25.24 -8.51 -4.54
CA PHE A 18 25.09 -7.19 -5.14
C PHE A 18 24.85 -6.04 -4.13
N MET A 19 24.50 -6.35 -2.88
CA MET A 19 24.22 -5.30 -1.89
C MET A 19 25.48 -4.55 -1.46
N GLN A 20 26.67 -5.12 -1.59
CA GLN A 20 27.94 -4.48 -1.27
C GLN A 20 28.24 -3.28 -2.19
N ASP A 21 27.76 -3.33 -3.43
CA ASP A 21 27.89 -2.24 -4.40
C ASP A 21 26.79 -1.19 -4.27
N ALA A 22 25.69 -1.53 -3.59
CA ALA A 22 24.53 -0.67 -3.45
C ALA A 22 24.58 0.26 -2.22
N ASP A 23 25.13 -0.21 -1.09
CA ASP A 23 25.24 0.56 0.16
C ASP A 23 26.37 -0.01 1.04
N GLU A 24 27.09 0.86 1.76
CA GLU A 24 28.18 0.46 2.66
C GLU A 24 27.76 -0.52 3.77
N ARG A 25 26.48 -0.46 4.18
CA ARG A 25 25.87 -1.38 5.15
C ARG A 25 25.40 -2.68 4.53
N ALA A 26 25.54 -2.85 3.23
CA ALA A 26 25.12 -4.00 2.44
C ALA A 26 23.67 -4.44 2.79
N GLU A 27 23.44 -5.69 3.18
CA GLU A 27 22.14 -6.23 3.53
C GLU A 27 21.47 -5.57 4.76
N LEU A 28 22.23 -4.83 5.56
CA LEU A 28 21.72 -4.06 6.72
C LEU A 28 21.30 -2.64 6.35
N ALA A 29 21.39 -2.24 5.09
CA ALA A 29 20.88 -0.98 4.60
C ALA A 29 19.36 -0.83 4.87
N PRO A 30 18.81 0.39 4.92
CA PRO A 30 17.40 0.64 5.06
C PRO A 30 16.58 -0.12 4.00
N ARG A 31 15.37 -0.50 4.35
CA ARG A 31 14.54 -1.36 3.50
C ARG A 31 14.28 -0.78 2.12
N ASP A 32 14.11 0.53 2.00
CA ASP A 32 13.92 1.22 0.72
C ASP A 32 15.15 1.11 -0.19
N VAL A 33 16.37 1.19 0.37
CA VAL A 33 17.62 0.98 -0.37
C VAL A 33 17.71 -0.46 -0.86
N VAL A 34 17.47 -1.43 0.03
CA VAL A 34 17.50 -2.85 -0.33
C VAL A 34 16.44 -3.19 -1.39
N ALA A 35 15.22 -2.65 -1.25
CA ALA A 35 14.15 -2.88 -2.23
C ALA A 35 14.51 -2.32 -3.62
N ARG A 36 15.14 -1.14 -3.69
CA ARG A 36 15.62 -0.57 -4.96
C ARG A 36 16.75 -1.40 -5.58
N ALA A 37 17.69 -1.88 -4.77
CA ALA A 37 18.77 -2.74 -5.24
C ALA A 37 18.24 -4.07 -5.81
N ILE A 38 17.33 -4.73 -5.10
CA ILE A 38 16.65 -5.95 -5.58
C ILE A 38 15.90 -5.67 -6.88
N HIS A 39 15.12 -4.59 -6.95
CA HIS A 39 14.39 -4.21 -8.15
C HIS A 39 15.33 -3.99 -9.35
N SER A 40 16.49 -3.36 -9.12
CA SER A 40 17.50 -3.15 -10.17
C SER A 40 18.04 -4.48 -10.71
N GLN A 41 18.30 -5.46 -9.85
CA GLN A 41 18.73 -6.80 -10.27
C GLN A 41 17.63 -7.51 -11.08
N ILE A 42 16.39 -7.53 -10.56
CA ILE A 42 15.23 -8.12 -11.24
C ILE A 42 15.05 -7.56 -12.66
N VAL A 43 15.17 -6.23 -12.81
CA VAL A 43 15.04 -5.57 -14.12
C VAL A 43 16.23 -5.88 -15.04
N ALA A 44 17.45 -5.91 -14.50
CA ALA A 44 18.67 -6.16 -15.28
C ALA A 44 18.75 -7.61 -15.78
N GLU A 45 18.31 -8.57 -14.97
CA GLU A 45 18.41 -10.00 -15.26
C GLU A 45 17.14 -10.56 -15.95
N GLY A 46 16.03 -9.82 -15.89
CA GLY A 46 14.74 -10.27 -16.44
C GLY A 46 14.10 -11.42 -15.66
N ASP A 47 14.55 -11.67 -14.44
CA ASP A 47 14.03 -12.70 -13.54
C ASP A 47 13.11 -12.08 -12.49
N PRO A 48 12.01 -12.73 -12.07
CA PRO A 48 11.06 -12.15 -11.11
C PRO A 48 11.57 -12.10 -9.67
N HIS A 49 12.73 -12.65 -9.35
CA HIS A 49 13.26 -12.74 -7.99
C HIS A 49 14.80 -12.65 -7.92
N VAL A 50 15.29 -12.48 -6.71
CA VAL A 50 16.69 -12.67 -6.32
C VAL A 50 16.75 -13.73 -5.23
N TRP A 51 17.95 -14.14 -4.82
CA TRP A 51 18.15 -15.19 -3.84
C TRP A 51 18.53 -14.61 -2.47
N LEU A 52 17.82 -15.00 -1.41
CA LEU A 52 18.18 -14.73 -0.02
C LEU A 52 18.81 -15.98 0.59
N ASP A 53 20.10 -15.95 0.83
CA ASP A 53 20.91 -17.06 1.28
C ASP A 53 21.32 -16.91 2.75
N ILE A 54 20.95 -17.90 3.59
CA ILE A 54 21.31 -18.03 4.99
C ILE A 54 22.03 -19.38 5.25
N SER A 55 22.25 -20.18 4.21
CA SER A 55 22.80 -21.55 4.32
C SER A 55 24.21 -21.62 4.88
N HIS A 56 24.95 -20.50 4.85
CA HIS A 56 26.28 -20.39 5.43
C HIS A 56 26.29 -20.35 6.97
N LEU A 57 25.12 -20.18 7.63
CA LEU A 57 25.01 -20.22 9.08
C LEU A 57 24.78 -21.65 9.58
N PRO A 58 25.18 -21.95 10.83
CA PRO A 58 24.96 -23.29 11.41
C PRO A 58 23.46 -23.65 11.42
N ARG A 59 23.13 -24.85 10.88
CA ARG A 59 21.76 -25.36 10.78
C ARG A 59 20.95 -25.17 12.07
N ASN A 60 21.54 -25.58 13.21
CA ASN A 60 20.89 -25.49 14.51
C ASN A 60 20.57 -24.05 14.94
N LYS A 61 21.39 -23.07 14.50
CA LYS A 61 21.17 -21.64 14.75
C LYS A 61 19.97 -21.18 13.94
N VAL A 62 19.94 -21.47 12.65
CA VAL A 62 18.86 -21.09 11.73
C VAL A 62 17.50 -21.62 12.20
N LEU A 63 17.43 -22.92 12.51
CA LEU A 63 16.18 -23.58 12.94
C LEU A 63 15.69 -23.07 14.31
N ARG A 64 16.57 -22.70 15.23
CA ARG A 64 16.17 -22.10 16.52
C ARG A 64 15.71 -20.67 16.39
N SER A 65 16.39 -19.86 15.57
CA SER A 65 16.04 -18.44 15.41
C SER A 65 14.80 -18.22 14.52
N PHE A 66 14.57 -19.10 13.54
CA PHE A 66 13.51 -18.94 12.53
C PHE A 66 12.68 -20.21 12.30
N PRO A 67 12.10 -20.84 13.35
CA PRO A 67 11.40 -22.11 13.18
C PRO A 67 10.19 -22.01 12.24
N ALA A 68 9.42 -20.92 12.33
CA ALA A 68 8.24 -20.71 11.49
C ALA A 68 8.62 -20.48 10.01
N ILE A 69 9.67 -19.67 9.74
CA ILE A 69 10.15 -19.42 8.38
C ILE A 69 10.69 -20.72 7.78
N ALA A 70 11.50 -21.47 8.54
CA ALA A 70 12.05 -22.75 8.09
C ALA A 70 10.94 -23.76 7.75
N ALA A 71 9.93 -23.89 8.61
CA ALA A 71 8.80 -24.78 8.36
C ALA A 71 7.98 -24.38 7.13
N HIS A 72 7.73 -23.07 6.96
CA HIS A 72 6.98 -22.56 5.80
C HIS A 72 7.76 -22.77 4.48
N CYS A 73 9.05 -22.45 4.44
CA CYS A 73 9.88 -22.67 3.26
C CYS A 73 9.98 -24.15 2.90
N LEU A 74 10.13 -25.04 3.92
CA LEU A 74 10.17 -26.47 3.70
C LEU A 74 8.87 -27.03 3.10
N GLN A 75 7.70 -26.48 3.51
CA GLN A 75 6.41 -26.84 2.89
C GLN A 75 6.32 -26.45 1.41
N GLN A 76 7.10 -25.44 1.00
CA GLN A 76 7.24 -25.02 -0.40
C GLN A 76 8.42 -25.72 -1.12
N GLY A 77 9.05 -26.68 -0.48
CA GLY A 77 10.15 -27.47 -1.05
C GLY A 77 11.54 -26.84 -0.91
N VAL A 78 11.70 -25.78 -0.08
CA VAL A 78 13.00 -25.09 0.13
C VAL A 78 13.51 -25.32 1.54
N ASP A 79 14.64 -26.05 1.70
CA ASP A 79 15.36 -26.16 2.99
C ASP A 79 16.31 -24.98 3.13
N ILE A 80 15.90 -23.94 3.86
CA ILE A 80 16.69 -22.71 4.05
C ILE A 80 18.04 -22.92 4.73
N THR A 81 18.31 -24.11 5.27
CA THR A 81 19.59 -24.45 5.88
C THR A 81 20.64 -24.95 4.88
N SER A 82 20.24 -25.21 3.63
CA SER A 82 21.08 -25.68 2.54
C SER A 82 20.81 -25.00 1.21
N GLU A 83 19.67 -24.30 1.08
CA GLU A 83 19.22 -23.67 -0.15
C GLU A 83 18.86 -22.21 0.08
N ALA A 84 19.05 -21.38 -0.95
CA ALA A 84 18.63 -19.98 -0.92
C ALA A 84 17.13 -19.86 -1.19
N ILE A 85 16.50 -18.83 -0.60
CA ILE A 85 15.08 -18.53 -0.73
C ILE A 85 14.88 -17.57 -1.90
N PRO A 86 13.98 -17.86 -2.89
CA PRO A 86 13.63 -16.87 -3.90
C PRO A 86 12.81 -15.74 -3.24
N VAL A 87 13.23 -14.50 -3.43
CA VAL A 87 12.60 -13.33 -2.80
C VAL A 87 12.45 -12.17 -3.78
N ALA A 88 11.34 -11.45 -3.66
CA ALA A 88 11.09 -10.19 -4.34
C ALA A 88 10.55 -9.16 -3.34
N PRO A 89 10.71 -7.85 -3.60
CA PRO A 89 10.10 -6.84 -2.77
C PRO A 89 8.57 -6.92 -2.87
N THR A 90 7.88 -6.78 -1.73
CA THR A 90 6.42 -6.72 -1.71
C THR A 90 5.95 -5.61 -0.78
N GLN A 91 4.78 -5.05 -1.12
CA GLN A 91 4.06 -4.11 -0.25
C GLN A 91 3.67 -4.81 1.05
N HIS A 92 3.92 -4.18 2.20
CA HIS A 92 3.58 -4.74 3.50
C HIS A 92 3.06 -3.72 4.53
N TYR A 93 3.18 -2.42 4.25
CA TYR A 93 2.62 -1.34 5.06
C TYR A 93 2.50 -0.05 4.25
N PHE A 94 1.39 0.65 4.42
CA PHE A 94 1.11 1.90 3.74
C PHE A 94 1.50 3.11 4.61
N CYS A 95 2.44 3.94 4.14
CA CYS A 95 2.82 5.19 4.81
C CYS A 95 2.00 6.35 4.23
N GLY A 96 0.80 6.54 4.73
CA GLY A 96 -0.16 7.52 4.22
C GLY A 96 -1.55 7.20 4.71
N GLY A 97 -2.58 7.71 4.03
CA GLY A 97 -3.97 7.43 4.34
C GLY A 97 -4.79 8.68 4.69
N VAL A 98 -5.85 8.50 5.44
CA VAL A 98 -6.72 9.58 5.89
C VAL A 98 -5.97 10.48 6.85
N LYS A 99 -5.82 11.78 6.53
CA LYS A 99 -5.15 12.75 7.40
C LYS A 99 -5.92 12.91 8.70
N THR A 100 -5.21 12.75 9.82
CA THR A 100 -5.78 12.86 11.18
C THR A 100 -4.97 13.77 12.06
N GLY A 101 -5.64 14.31 13.10
CA GLY A 101 -4.98 14.96 14.23
C GLY A 101 -4.51 13.96 15.27
N LEU A 102 -3.97 14.48 16.40
CA LEU A 102 -3.38 13.66 17.47
C LEU A 102 -4.40 12.79 18.24
N ARG A 103 -5.68 13.00 18.04
CA ARG A 103 -6.77 12.23 18.63
C ARG A 103 -7.53 11.40 17.61
N GLY A 104 -6.99 11.25 16.39
CA GLY A 104 -7.59 10.50 15.30
C GLY A 104 -8.75 11.22 14.59
N GLU A 105 -9.03 12.48 14.91
CA GLU A 105 -10.05 13.29 14.23
C GLU A 105 -9.65 13.59 12.79
N THR A 106 -10.59 13.42 11.85
CA THR A 106 -10.42 13.78 10.44
C THR A 106 -10.96 15.17 10.14
N SER A 107 -10.88 15.63 8.89
CA SER A 107 -11.51 16.86 8.43
C SER A 107 -13.05 16.79 8.37
N VAL A 108 -13.62 15.58 8.40
CA VAL A 108 -15.07 15.36 8.42
C VAL A 108 -15.54 15.29 9.88
N PRO A 109 -16.41 16.20 10.35
CA PRO A 109 -16.91 16.19 11.71
C PRO A 109 -17.57 14.85 12.08
N GLY A 110 -17.16 14.27 13.21
CA GLY A 110 -17.68 12.99 13.69
C GLY A 110 -17.02 11.74 13.08
N LEU A 111 -16.14 11.90 12.08
CA LEU A 111 -15.35 10.82 11.51
C LEU A 111 -13.95 10.77 12.14
N PHE A 112 -13.56 9.59 12.61
CA PHE A 112 -12.24 9.32 13.19
C PHE A 112 -11.56 8.20 12.44
N ALA A 113 -10.21 8.26 12.33
CA ALA A 113 -9.40 7.20 11.75
C ALA A 113 -8.16 6.93 12.62
N CYS A 114 -7.74 5.66 12.69
CA CYS A 114 -6.54 5.22 13.42
C CYS A 114 -5.99 3.92 12.83
N GLY A 115 -4.72 3.62 13.10
CA GLY A 115 -4.01 2.47 12.51
C GLY A 115 -3.56 2.74 11.09
N GLU A 116 -3.33 1.70 10.30
CA GLU A 116 -2.73 1.80 8.96
C GLU A 116 -3.52 2.68 7.97
N VAL A 117 -4.84 2.78 8.15
CA VAL A 117 -5.70 3.64 7.31
C VAL A 117 -5.46 5.14 7.54
N ALA A 118 -4.84 5.52 8.66
CA ALA A 118 -4.65 6.91 9.08
C ALA A 118 -3.24 7.43 8.78
N CYS A 119 -3.16 8.67 8.29
CA CYS A 119 -1.92 9.43 8.21
C CYS A 119 -1.80 10.34 9.43
N THR A 120 -1.18 9.84 10.50
CA THR A 120 -0.94 10.58 11.74
C THR A 120 0.31 11.45 11.71
N GLY A 121 1.16 11.28 10.67
CA GLY A 121 2.48 11.87 10.56
C GLY A 121 3.61 11.08 11.27
N LEU A 122 3.27 10.06 12.07
CA LEU A 122 4.27 9.29 12.84
C LEU A 122 5.33 8.63 11.97
N HIS A 123 4.93 8.09 10.83
CA HIS A 123 5.82 7.33 9.96
C HIS A 123 6.60 8.20 8.98
N GLY A 124 6.18 9.43 8.73
CA GLY A 124 6.82 10.30 7.77
C GLY A 124 6.96 9.63 6.39
N ALA A 125 8.13 9.76 5.76
CA ALA A 125 8.39 9.21 4.44
C ALA A 125 8.80 7.72 4.45
N ASN A 126 9.10 7.14 5.61
CA ASN A 126 9.48 5.73 5.76
C ASN A 126 9.22 5.24 7.18
N ARG A 127 8.42 4.20 7.33
CA ARG A 127 8.06 3.65 8.62
C ARG A 127 9.25 2.95 9.29
N LEU A 128 9.52 3.31 10.55
CA LEU A 128 10.44 2.54 11.38
C LEU A 128 9.81 1.19 11.75
N ALA A 129 10.60 0.13 11.68
CA ALA A 129 10.15 -1.24 11.95
C ALA A 129 9.39 -1.36 13.27
N SER A 130 8.31 -2.14 13.26
CA SER A 130 7.43 -2.48 14.40
C SER A 130 6.57 -1.34 14.97
N ASN A 131 6.69 -0.10 14.49
CA ASN A 131 5.91 1.03 15.02
C ASN A 131 4.43 1.02 14.61
N SER A 132 4.03 0.24 13.60
CA SER A 132 2.63 0.18 13.14
C SER A 132 1.66 -0.28 14.22
N LEU A 133 2.04 -1.34 14.96
CA LEU A 133 1.20 -1.87 16.05
C LEU A 133 1.10 -0.88 17.21
N LEU A 134 2.20 -0.19 17.53
CA LEU A 134 2.23 0.84 18.58
C LEU A 134 1.35 2.04 18.18
N GLU A 135 1.42 2.48 16.92
CA GLU A 135 0.54 3.52 16.39
C GLU A 135 -0.92 3.12 16.53
N GLY A 136 -1.29 1.92 16.05
CA GLY A 136 -2.65 1.40 16.12
C GLY A 136 -3.20 1.39 17.56
N LEU A 137 -2.41 0.93 18.51
CA LEU A 137 -2.79 0.89 19.93
C LEU A 137 -2.97 2.30 20.53
N VAL A 138 -1.99 3.19 20.34
CA VAL A 138 -2.02 4.53 20.92
C VAL A 138 -3.11 5.39 20.30
N PHE A 139 -3.18 5.44 18.96
CA PHE A 139 -4.18 6.26 18.28
C PHE A 139 -5.58 5.66 18.34
N GLY A 140 -5.72 4.33 18.38
CA GLY A 140 -7.00 3.67 18.64
C GLY A 140 -7.60 4.07 19.98
N HIS A 141 -6.78 4.06 21.04
CA HIS A 141 -7.23 4.52 22.36
C HIS A 141 -7.62 6.02 22.35
N ARG A 142 -6.80 6.88 21.71
CA ARG A 142 -7.07 8.32 21.61
C ARG A 142 -8.33 8.61 20.81
N ALA A 143 -8.49 7.97 19.64
CA ALA A 143 -9.65 8.13 18.76
C ALA A 143 -10.95 7.68 19.46
N ALA A 144 -10.93 6.54 20.13
CA ALA A 144 -12.10 6.06 20.87
C ALA A 144 -12.57 7.05 21.94
N ARG A 145 -11.64 7.62 22.72
CA ARG A 145 -11.98 8.64 23.74
C ARG A 145 -12.53 9.91 23.09
N ALA A 146 -11.95 10.36 21.99
CA ALA A 146 -12.42 11.56 21.28
C ALA A 146 -13.79 11.33 20.65
N ALA A 147 -14.04 10.16 20.05
CA ALA A 147 -15.32 9.78 19.46
C ALA A 147 -16.44 9.75 20.52
N VAL A 148 -16.20 9.13 21.68
CA VAL A 148 -17.16 9.13 22.81
C VAL A 148 -17.43 10.56 23.29
N ALA A 149 -16.40 11.41 23.43
CA ALA A 149 -16.60 12.79 23.83
C ALA A 149 -17.38 13.62 22.80
N HIS A 150 -17.17 13.34 21.50
CA HIS A 150 -17.93 13.95 20.42
C HIS A 150 -19.41 13.52 20.46
N ALA A 151 -19.68 12.23 20.53
CA ALA A 151 -21.04 11.68 20.58
C ALA A 151 -21.86 12.21 21.78
N ARG A 152 -21.23 12.47 22.93
CA ARG A 152 -21.90 13.06 24.10
C ARG A 152 -22.27 14.53 23.91
N ARG A 153 -21.56 15.28 23.08
CA ARG A 153 -21.80 16.72 22.81
C ARG A 153 -22.78 16.96 21.68
N ALA A 154 -22.75 16.09 20.69
CA ALA A 154 -23.64 16.12 19.54
C ALA A 154 -24.30 14.73 19.43
N PRO A 155 -25.38 14.48 20.19
CA PRO A 155 -26.13 13.22 20.07
C PRO A 155 -26.59 13.09 18.63
N ILE A 156 -26.17 11.99 18.00
CA ILE A 156 -26.66 11.64 16.67
C ILE A 156 -28.11 11.23 16.85
N GLU A 157 -29.07 12.03 16.38
CA GLU A 157 -30.41 11.53 16.14
C GLU A 157 -30.29 10.48 15.01
N VAL A 158 -30.15 9.22 15.41
CA VAL A 158 -30.31 8.11 14.49
C VAL A 158 -31.78 8.05 14.15
N THR A 159 -32.18 8.78 13.14
CA THR A 159 -33.46 8.50 12.46
C THR A 159 -33.26 7.12 11.85
N LEU A 160 -33.80 6.09 12.48
CA LEU A 160 -33.98 4.77 11.88
C LEU A 160 -35.04 4.90 10.77
N GLY A 161 -34.76 5.75 9.78
CA GLY A 161 -35.41 5.69 8.48
C GLY A 161 -35.06 4.34 7.87
N SER A 162 -36.01 3.74 7.19
CA SER A 162 -35.88 2.43 6.55
C SER A 162 -34.46 2.27 6.00
N ALA A 163 -33.79 1.15 6.27
CA ALA A 163 -32.42 0.85 5.92
C ALA A 163 -32.11 0.91 4.39
N ALA A 164 -33.04 1.39 3.61
CA ALA A 164 -32.97 1.68 2.19
C ALA A 164 -33.39 3.14 1.93
N GLY A 165 -32.56 4.12 2.37
CA GLY A 165 -32.63 5.47 1.80
C GLY A 165 -32.32 5.39 0.29
N PRO A 166 -32.93 6.27 -0.54
CA PRO A 166 -32.54 6.37 -1.94
C PRO A 166 -31.02 6.69 -2.00
N GLY A 167 -30.20 5.75 -2.49
CA GLY A 167 -28.76 5.90 -2.59
C GLY A 167 -27.91 4.89 -1.80
N CYS A 168 -28.49 4.07 -0.91
CA CYS A 168 -27.75 2.96 -0.32
C CYS A 168 -27.68 1.81 -1.33
N PRO A 169 -26.48 1.36 -1.79
CA PRO A 169 -26.39 0.26 -2.73
C PRO A 169 -26.95 -1.01 -2.09
N ARG A 170 -27.77 -1.73 -2.84
CA ARG A 170 -28.24 -3.04 -2.43
C ARG A 170 -27.14 -4.05 -2.68
N ILE A 171 -26.68 -4.71 -1.61
CA ILE A 171 -25.70 -5.77 -1.74
C ILE A 171 -26.38 -7.03 -2.27
N VAL A 172 -25.87 -7.53 -3.39
CA VAL A 172 -26.30 -8.77 -4.04
C VAL A 172 -25.11 -9.74 -4.12
N SER A 173 -25.40 -11.02 -4.36
CA SER A 173 -24.35 -11.99 -4.59
C SER A 173 -23.76 -11.82 -6.00
N THR A 174 -22.42 -11.91 -6.10
CA THR A 174 -21.68 -11.81 -7.36
C THR A 174 -21.97 -13.00 -8.25
N ASP A 175 -22.33 -12.75 -9.50
CA ASP A 175 -22.42 -13.83 -10.48
C ASP A 175 -21.02 -14.21 -11.03
N PRO A 176 -20.85 -15.41 -11.62
CA PRO A 176 -19.55 -15.86 -12.11
C PRO A 176 -18.99 -15.02 -13.28
N HIS A 177 -19.82 -14.35 -14.07
CA HIS A 177 -19.37 -13.47 -15.15
C HIS A 177 -18.83 -12.17 -14.59
N GLU A 178 -19.57 -11.54 -13.69
CA GLU A 178 -19.15 -10.34 -12.93
C GLU A 178 -17.83 -10.60 -12.22
N LEU A 179 -17.70 -11.72 -11.48
CA LEU A 179 -16.49 -12.06 -10.77
C LEU A 179 -15.25 -12.18 -11.68
N ARG A 180 -15.41 -12.73 -12.88
CA ARG A 180 -14.31 -12.78 -13.87
C ARG A 180 -13.91 -11.39 -14.35
N MET A 181 -14.89 -10.52 -14.61
CA MET A 181 -14.64 -9.15 -15.01
C MET A 181 -13.91 -8.38 -13.91
N LEU A 182 -14.37 -8.47 -12.65
CA LEU A 182 -13.76 -7.84 -11.48
C LEU A 182 -12.31 -8.28 -11.29
N ARG A 183 -12.02 -9.57 -11.43
CA ARG A 183 -10.65 -10.09 -11.39
C ARG A 183 -9.78 -9.51 -12.50
N THR A 184 -10.30 -9.39 -13.72
CA THR A 184 -9.55 -8.78 -14.82
C THR A 184 -9.21 -7.32 -14.52
N VAL A 185 -10.14 -6.55 -13.96
CA VAL A 185 -9.90 -5.16 -13.53
C VAL A 185 -8.85 -5.10 -12.41
N GLN A 186 -8.96 -5.97 -11.42
CA GLN A 186 -8.03 -6.04 -10.30
C GLN A 186 -6.62 -6.42 -10.75
N ASP A 187 -6.47 -7.41 -11.62
CA ASP A 187 -5.17 -7.84 -12.16
C ASP A 187 -4.54 -6.74 -13.02
N GLY A 188 -5.35 -6.06 -13.85
CA GLY A 188 -4.90 -4.90 -14.62
C GLY A 188 -4.39 -3.78 -13.71
N MET A 189 -5.16 -3.43 -12.68
CA MET A 189 -4.77 -2.42 -11.69
C MET A 189 -3.47 -2.81 -10.97
N HIS A 190 -3.33 -4.05 -10.49
CA HIS A 190 -2.12 -4.53 -9.83
C HIS A 190 -0.90 -4.41 -10.75
N THR A 191 -1.04 -4.82 -12.01
CA THR A 191 0.02 -4.74 -13.03
C THR A 191 0.43 -3.30 -13.27
N THR A 192 -0.53 -2.40 -13.54
CA THR A 192 -0.28 -0.97 -13.75
C THR A 192 0.41 -0.32 -12.56
N MET A 193 -0.09 -0.57 -11.34
CA MET A 193 0.50 -0.02 -10.11
C MET A 193 1.91 -0.55 -9.86
N TRP A 194 2.15 -1.84 -10.09
CA TRP A 194 3.49 -2.41 -9.97
C TRP A 194 4.48 -1.80 -10.94
N GLN A 195 4.10 -1.69 -12.21
CA GLN A 195 5.00 -1.22 -13.28
C GLN A 195 5.33 0.27 -13.16
N HIS A 196 4.36 1.11 -12.79
CA HIS A 196 4.48 2.56 -12.87
C HIS A 196 4.55 3.29 -11.52
N ALA A 197 3.94 2.73 -10.49
CA ALA A 197 3.87 3.31 -9.15
C ALA A 197 4.60 2.50 -8.07
N GLY A 198 5.27 1.41 -8.47
CA GLY A 198 6.01 0.51 -7.59
C GLY A 198 7.25 1.14 -6.95
N ILE A 199 8.39 0.48 -7.04
CA ILE A 199 9.62 0.86 -6.32
C ILE A 199 10.31 2.05 -6.98
N VAL A 200 10.40 2.07 -8.31
CA VAL A 200 11.06 3.13 -9.10
C VAL A 200 10.04 3.79 -10.01
N ARG A 201 9.78 5.06 -9.77
CA ARG A 201 8.75 5.86 -10.44
C ARG A 201 9.35 6.80 -11.47
N SER A 202 8.50 7.33 -12.37
CA SER A 202 8.80 8.45 -13.24
C SER A 202 7.51 9.25 -13.50
N SER A 203 7.63 10.53 -13.82
CA SER A 203 6.49 11.40 -14.13
C SER A 203 5.66 10.83 -15.29
N ARG A 204 6.34 10.31 -16.33
CA ARG A 204 5.69 9.67 -17.48
C ARG A 204 4.94 8.39 -17.07
N GLY A 205 5.58 7.52 -16.29
CA GLY A 205 4.95 6.28 -15.82
C GLY A 205 3.72 6.55 -14.95
N LEU A 206 3.81 7.53 -14.03
CA LEU A 206 2.67 7.91 -13.18
C LEU A 206 1.50 8.49 -14.01
N ALA A 207 1.78 9.27 -15.07
CA ALA A 207 0.76 9.76 -15.98
C ALA A 207 0.08 8.62 -16.76
N SER A 208 0.87 7.71 -17.34
CA SER A 208 0.35 6.53 -18.04
C SER A 208 -0.52 5.67 -17.13
N ALA A 209 -0.05 5.41 -15.89
CA ALA A 209 -0.84 4.65 -14.91
C ALA A 209 -2.18 5.32 -14.60
N MET A 210 -2.22 6.64 -14.47
CA MET A 210 -3.47 7.37 -14.22
C MET A 210 -4.45 7.20 -15.38
N GLU A 211 -3.99 7.27 -16.63
CA GLU A 211 -4.83 7.04 -17.82
C GLU A 211 -5.39 5.61 -17.85
N GLU A 212 -4.54 4.61 -17.56
CA GLU A 212 -4.94 3.21 -17.51
C GLU A 212 -5.97 2.94 -16.40
N LEU A 213 -5.75 3.46 -15.18
CA LEU A 213 -6.71 3.29 -14.08
C LEU A 213 -8.04 4.01 -14.35
N ASN A 214 -8.01 5.17 -15.02
CA ASN A 214 -9.23 5.85 -15.43
C ASN A 214 -10.02 5.02 -16.45
N ALA A 215 -9.35 4.37 -17.39
CA ALA A 215 -10.00 3.47 -18.34
C ALA A 215 -10.62 2.24 -17.63
N LEU A 216 -9.91 1.64 -16.65
CA LEU A 216 -10.45 0.54 -15.84
C LEU A 216 -11.67 0.97 -15.03
N SER A 217 -11.65 2.17 -14.44
CA SER A 217 -12.77 2.73 -13.69
C SER A 217 -14.00 2.97 -14.56
N LEU A 218 -13.82 3.47 -15.78
CA LEU A 218 -14.92 3.66 -16.74
C LEU A 218 -15.56 2.32 -17.15
N ASN A 219 -14.75 1.29 -17.39
CA ASN A 219 -15.24 -0.04 -17.71
C ASN A 219 -16.06 -0.64 -16.55
N LEU A 220 -15.59 -0.43 -15.31
CA LEU A 220 -16.30 -0.89 -14.11
C LEU A 220 -17.63 -0.17 -13.94
N SER A 221 -17.67 1.16 -14.06
CA SER A 221 -18.89 1.97 -13.90
C SER A 221 -19.97 1.64 -14.94
N GLY A 222 -19.57 1.25 -16.16
CA GLY A 222 -20.50 0.82 -17.22
C GLY A 222 -21.18 -0.53 -16.94
N ALA A 223 -20.61 -1.35 -16.06
CA ALA A 223 -21.13 -2.66 -15.73
C ALA A 223 -22.20 -2.62 -14.61
N PHE A 224 -22.21 -1.56 -13.79
CA PHE A 224 -23.13 -1.40 -12.65
C PHE A 224 -24.26 -0.44 -12.97
N THR A 225 -25.26 -0.92 -13.69
CA THR A 225 -26.51 -0.18 -13.95
C THR A 225 -27.60 -0.71 -13.03
N GLY A 226 -28.11 0.10 -12.09
CA GLY A 226 -29.29 -0.26 -11.32
C GLY A 226 -29.22 -0.15 -9.80
N GLY A 227 -28.09 0.33 -9.24
CA GLY A 227 -27.98 0.52 -7.78
C GLY A 227 -27.79 -0.76 -6.96
N GLU A 228 -27.56 -1.90 -7.61
CA GLU A 228 -27.18 -3.16 -6.99
C GLU A 228 -25.68 -3.38 -7.17
N HIS A 229 -24.96 -3.69 -6.08
CA HIS A 229 -23.52 -3.93 -6.08
C HIS A 229 -23.20 -5.23 -5.34
N SER A 230 -22.24 -5.98 -5.84
CA SER A 230 -21.64 -7.06 -5.07
C SER A 230 -20.60 -6.51 -4.09
N LEU A 231 -20.28 -7.26 -3.05
CA LEU A 231 -19.20 -6.87 -2.12
C LEU A 231 -17.85 -6.75 -2.85
N GLU A 232 -17.59 -7.71 -3.73
CA GLU A 232 -16.38 -7.75 -4.55
C GLU A 232 -16.28 -6.52 -5.48
N ALA A 233 -17.39 -6.07 -6.03
CA ALA A 233 -17.42 -4.85 -6.85
C ALA A 233 -17.04 -3.61 -6.04
N LEU A 234 -17.62 -3.45 -4.85
CA LEU A 234 -17.28 -2.33 -3.95
C LEU A 234 -15.82 -2.37 -3.51
N GLU A 235 -15.27 -3.55 -3.27
CA GLU A 235 -13.84 -3.71 -2.95
C GLU A 235 -12.95 -3.25 -4.12
N VAL A 236 -13.26 -3.64 -5.35
CA VAL A 236 -12.48 -3.23 -6.53
C VAL A 236 -12.62 -1.72 -6.79
N GLU A 237 -13.79 -1.13 -6.63
CA GLU A 237 -13.99 0.33 -6.71
C GLU A 237 -13.14 1.08 -5.66
N ASN A 238 -13.13 0.60 -4.42
CA ASN A 238 -12.31 1.17 -3.36
C ASN A 238 -10.82 1.07 -3.66
N LEU A 239 -10.37 -0.08 -4.19
CA LEU A 239 -8.97 -0.27 -4.59
C LEU A 239 -8.56 0.68 -5.72
N LEU A 240 -9.41 0.86 -6.75
CA LEU A 240 -9.18 1.83 -7.82
C LEU A 240 -9.09 3.26 -7.29
N THR A 241 -10.01 3.63 -6.39
CA THR A 241 -10.00 4.94 -5.73
C THR A 241 -8.67 5.19 -5.01
N VAL A 242 -8.24 4.25 -4.18
CA VAL A 242 -6.98 4.35 -3.43
C VAL A 242 -5.79 4.41 -4.37
N ALA A 243 -5.76 3.60 -5.44
CA ALA A 243 -4.70 3.60 -6.43
C ALA A 243 -4.57 4.96 -7.14
N GLN A 244 -5.69 5.57 -7.57
CA GLN A 244 -5.70 6.90 -8.16
C GLN A 244 -5.21 7.98 -7.19
N LEU A 245 -5.60 7.94 -5.91
CA LEU A 245 -5.10 8.86 -4.88
C LEU A 245 -3.58 8.72 -4.66
N VAL A 246 -3.07 7.48 -4.64
CA VAL A 246 -1.63 7.21 -4.54
C VAL A 246 -0.88 7.81 -5.73
N LEU A 247 -1.36 7.61 -6.96
CA LEU A 247 -0.78 8.18 -8.18
C LEU A 247 -0.78 9.71 -8.15
N ALA A 248 -1.90 10.32 -7.77
CA ALA A 248 -2.04 11.77 -7.68
C ALA A 248 -1.08 12.37 -6.64
N CYS A 249 -0.94 11.75 -5.46
CA CYS A 249 0.04 12.15 -4.45
C CYS A 249 1.47 12.00 -4.97
N ALA A 250 1.80 10.86 -5.59
CA ALA A 250 3.13 10.59 -6.11
C ALA A 250 3.53 11.57 -7.22
N ALA A 251 2.60 11.90 -8.14
CA ALA A 251 2.84 12.82 -9.24
C ALA A 251 3.09 14.27 -8.78
N ARG A 252 2.54 14.67 -7.63
CA ARG A 252 2.76 16.00 -7.04
C ARG A 252 4.13 16.17 -6.39
N ARG A 253 4.78 15.08 -5.94
CA ARG A 253 6.09 15.15 -5.27
C ARG A 253 7.22 15.27 -6.27
N LYS A 254 7.99 16.36 -6.17
CA LYS A 254 9.14 16.65 -7.03
C LYS A 254 10.47 16.41 -6.31
N GLU A 255 10.54 15.32 -5.57
CA GLU A 255 11.73 14.87 -4.84
C GLU A 255 11.72 13.34 -4.71
N SER A 256 12.85 12.75 -4.31
CA SER A 256 12.92 11.39 -3.78
C SER A 256 13.20 11.44 -2.28
N ARG A 257 12.31 10.79 -1.46
CA ARG A 257 12.44 10.77 0.01
C ARG A 257 11.81 9.50 0.58
N GLY A 258 12.58 8.75 1.34
CA GLY A 258 12.12 7.50 1.94
C GLY A 258 11.64 6.51 0.89
N LEU A 259 10.38 6.08 1.00
CA LEU A 259 9.78 5.10 0.08
C LEU A 259 9.43 5.70 -1.30
N HIS A 260 9.25 7.01 -1.40
CA HIS A 260 9.01 7.66 -2.69
C HIS A 260 10.33 7.91 -3.42
N PHE A 261 10.60 7.12 -4.46
CA PHE A 261 11.74 7.29 -5.34
C PHE A 261 11.28 7.52 -6.78
N THR A 262 11.75 8.61 -7.39
CA THR A 262 11.49 8.94 -8.79
C THR A 262 12.77 9.26 -9.54
N ARG A 263 12.88 8.76 -10.78
CA ARG A 263 14.05 9.00 -11.65
C ARG A 263 14.19 10.46 -12.07
N ASP A 264 13.08 11.21 -12.08
CA ASP A 264 13.06 12.59 -12.54
C ASP A 264 13.54 13.58 -11.47
N TYR A 265 13.43 13.20 -10.19
CA TYR A 265 13.80 14.03 -9.05
C TYR A 265 14.48 13.16 -7.98
N VAL A 266 15.75 12.80 -8.20
CA VAL A 266 16.47 11.80 -7.39
C VAL A 266 16.88 12.30 -6.00
N HIS A 267 16.89 13.61 -5.78
CA HIS A 267 17.33 14.21 -4.52
C HIS A 267 16.14 14.70 -3.67
N ALA A 268 16.29 14.57 -2.36
CA ALA A 268 15.38 15.21 -1.41
C ALA A 268 15.63 16.73 -1.35
N THR A 269 14.57 17.53 -1.22
CA THR A 269 14.64 18.98 -1.12
C THR A 269 13.92 19.47 0.13
N ASP A 270 14.43 20.52 0.78
CA ASP A 270 13.81 21.05 2.00
C ASP A 270 12.45 21.71 1.71
N SER A 271 12.24 22.26 0.52
CA SER A 271 10.95 22.83 0.10
C SER A 271 9.84 21.78 -0.01
N GLU A 272 10.18 20.53 -0.31
CA GLU A 272 9.26 19.39 -0.41
C GLU A 272 9.13 18.59 0.90
N LYS A 273 9.82 18.98 1.99
CA LYS A 273 9.75 18.35 3.30
C LYS A 273 8.42 18.67 3.99
N ARG A 274 7.33 18.20 3.40
CA ARG A 274 5.94 18.40 3.84
C ARG A 274 5.07 17.23 3.40
N ASP A 275 3.92 17.06 4.04
CA ASP A 275 2.93 16.09 3.59
C ASP A 275 2.31 16.51 2.26
N THR A 276 2.08 15.55 1.37
CA THR A 276 1.23 15.73 0.20
C THR A 276 -0.20 15.41 0.62
N VAL A 277 -1.05 16.43 0.67
CA VAL A 277 -2.45 16.30 1.07
C VAL A 277 -3.33 16.58 -0.14
N LEU A 278 -4.32 15.72 -0.36
CA LEU A 278 -5.36 15.87 -1.37
C LEU A 278 -6.70 16.13 -0.66
N SER A 279 -7.50 17.01 -1.26
CA SER A 279 -8.90 17.25 -0.91
C SER A 279 -9.78 17.00 -2.13
N SER A 280 -11.09 16.95 -1.95
CA SER A 280 -12.05 16.77 -3.04
C SER A 280 -11.95 17.84 -4.14
N SER A 281 -11.50 19.05 -3.79
CA SER A 281 -11.25 20.13 -4.76
C SER A 281 -9.95 19.96 -5.57
N ASP A 282 -9.03 19.12 -5.11
CA ASP A 282 -7.74 18.89 -5.75
C ASP A 282 -7.76 17.74 -6.76
N VAL A 283 -8.74 16.89 -6.67
CA VAL A 283 -8.84 15.66 -7.44
C VAL A 283 -10.15 15.71 -8.20
N ASP A 284 -10.07 16.01 -9.49
CA ASP A 284 -11.15 15.74 -10.45
C ASP A 284 -11.18 14.20 -10.64
N LEU A 285 -11.44 13.51 -9.54
CA LEU A 285 -11.64 12.07 -9.53
C LEU A 285 -12.99 11.86 -10.23
N GLN A 286 -12.98 11.16 -11.35
CA GLN A 286 -14.22 10.74 -12.03
C GLN A 286 -15.16 9.92 -11.12
N LEU A 287 -14.72 9.64 -9.89
CA LEU A 287 -15.48 9.11 -8.75
C LEU A 287 -16.75 9.90 -8.40
N THR A 288 -16.78 11.20 -8.71
CA THR A 288 -17.98 12.03 -8.46
C THR A 288 -19.17 11.67 -9.34
N ARG A 289 -19.00 10.84 -10.35
CA ARG A 289 -20.12 10.43 -11.24
C ARG A 289 -20.92 9.23 -10.72
N ALA A 290 -20.36 8.41 -9.84
CA ALA A 290 -21.08 7.26 -9.27
C ALA A 290 -21.92 7.62 -8.03
N MET A 291 -21.64 8.76 -7.34
CA MET A 291 -22.40 9.24 -6.17
C MET A 291 -22.56 10.76 -6.16
N PRO A 292 -23.38 11.36 -7.05
CA PRO A 292 -23.53 12.81 -7.11
C PRO A 292 -24.21 13.43 -5.88
N GLU A 293 -24.89 12.64 -5.05
CA GLU A 293 -25.69 13.16 -3.93
C GLU A 293 -24.97 13.20 -2.57
N LEU A 294 -23.78 12.61 -2.42
CA LEU A 294 -23.03 12.60 -1.16
C LEU A 294 -22.06 13.77 -1.01
N VAL A 295 -21.78 14.52 -2.07
CA VAL A 295 -20.79 15.62 -2.09
C VAL A 295 -21.42 17.00 -1.98
N SER A 296 -22.75 17.12 -2.03
CA SER A 296 -23.48 18.40 -2.03
C SER A 296 -24.11 18.79 -0.70
N ARG A 297 -23.64 18.24 0.43
CA ARG A 297 -24.09 18.71 1.77
C ARG A 297 -22.93 19.01 2.70
#